data_47e5329b4790cb735b007c997b10adf7
#
_entry.id   47e5329b4790cb735b007c997b10adf7
#
_cell.length_a   1.000
_cell.length_b   1.000
_cell.length_c   1.000
_cell.angle_alpha   90.00
_cell.angle_beta   90.00
_cell.angle_gamma   90.00
#
_symmetry.space_group_name_H-M   'P 1'
#
loop_
_entity.id
_entity.type
_entity.pdbx_description
1 polymer ?
#
loop_
_entity_poly.entity_id
_entity_poly.type
_entity_poly.pdbx_seq_one_letter_code
_entity_poly.pdbx_strand_id
1 'polypeptide(L)'
;MKIYDCATAPSPRRVRVFLAEKGIEVPTIQVDLGNREQFSDAYQELNPNGVVPLLILDDGRQIGESVAICRYFEKKHPEPPLMGIDAEDEAEVEMWQRRAEFEGFLAVAEAFRNTAPGLAGRALPGVKDEVAQIPELGERGKQTTLRLFAKLDTQLADNEFIAGPRYTIADITTLCTVDFCKWIKLDIAPELSNLQRWYDTVSARPSASA
;
A
#
# COMPACT_ATOMS: atom_id res chain seq x y z
N MET A 1 14.79 14.39 -9.77
CA MET A 1 13.83 13.35 -9.32
C MET A 1 12.99 13.90 -8.17
N LYS A 2 11.68 13.59 -8.09
CA LYS A 2 10.77 13.99 -7.01
C LYS A 2 9.54 13.06 -6.98
N ILE A 3 8.89 12.94 -5.82
CA ILE A 3 7.66 12.16 -5.64
C ILE A 3 6.50 13.10 -5.29
N TYR A 4 5.40 12.98 -6.03
CA TYR A 4 4.12 13.53 -5.61
C TYR A 4 3.43 12.56 -4.67
N ASP A 5 3.07 13.04 -3.49
CA ASP A 5 2.64 12.25 -2.34
C ASP A 5 1.38 12.87 -1.71
N CYS A 6 0.74 12.13 -0.85
CA CYS A 6 -0.22 12.63 0.13
C CYS A 6 0.07 11.93 1.46
N ALA A 7 0.51 12.68 2.46
CA ALA A 7 0.99 12.15 3.75
C ALA A 7 -0.04 11.23 4.44
N THR A 8 -1.34 11.51 4.27
CA THR A 8 -2.41 10.73 4.87
C THR A 8 -2.86 9.54 4.01
N ALA A 9 -2.41 9.43 2.75
CA ALA A 9 -2.90 8.38 1.85
C ALA A 9 -2.12 7.06 2.03
N PRO A 10 -2.84 5.92 2.11
CA PRO A 10 -2.19 4.61 2.34
C PRO A 10 -1.30 4.15 1.18
N SER A 11 -1.64 4.50 -0.07
CA SER A 11 -0.87 4.08 -1.27
C SER A 11 0.54 4.69 -1.30
N PRO A 12 0.72 6.02 -1.16
CA PRO A 12 2.03 6.63 -1.04
C PRO A 12 2.83 6.14 0.18
N ARG A 13 2.16 5.85 1.31
CA ARG A 13 2.83 5.35 2.51
C ARG A 13 3.63 4.08 2.24
N ARG A 14 3.18 3.19 1.37
CA ARG A 14 3.96 2.00 0.95
C ARG A 14 5.31 2.40 0.37
N VAL A 15 5.35 3.47 -0.43
CA VAL A 15 6.61 3.98 -1.00
C VAL A 15 7.48 4.63 0.07
N ARG A 16 6.90 5.43 0.97
CA ARG A 16 7.66 6.06 2.07
C ARG A 16 8.33 5.03 2.97
N VAL A 17 7.57 4.01 3.40
CA VAL A 17 8.11 2.91 4.23
C VAL A 17 9.23 2.18 3.48
N PHE A 18 9.04 1.87 2.20
CA PHE A 18 10.04 1.22 1.37
C PHE A 18 11.34 2.04 1.25
N LEU A 19 11.22 3.33 1.00
CA LEU A 19 12.36 4.25 0.90
C LEU A 19 13.08 4.38 2.26
N ALA A 20 12.33 4.48 3.35
CA ALA A 20 12.89 4.55 4.69
C ALA A 20 13.67 3.28 5.06
N GLU A 21 13.18 2.08 4.71
CA GLU A 21 13.92 0.82 4.88
C GLU A 21 15.24 0.79 4.11
N LYS A 22 15.29 1.46 2.97
CA LYS A 22 16.50 1.56 2.14
C LYS A 22 17.40 2.75 2.49
N GLY A 23 16.98 3.60 3.43
CA GLY A 23 17.69 4.84 3.76
C GLY A 23 17.78 5.83 2.59
N ILE A 24 16.76 5.84 1.72
CA ILE A 24 16.71 6.70 0.53
C ILE A 24 15.82 7.91 0.81
N GLU A 25 16.36 9.11 0.57
CA GLU A 25 15.62 10.36 0.63
C GLU A 25 15.32 10.86 -0.80
N VAL A 26 14.06 11.19 -1.05
CA VAL A 26 13.61 11.79 -2.33
C VAL A 26 12.76 13.02 -2.03
N PRO A 27 13.01 14.17 -2.69
CA PRO A 27 12.17 15.35 -2.57
C PRO A 27 10.69 15.02 -2.81
N THR A 28 9.83 15.45 -1.88
CA THR A 28 8.41 15.12 -1.90
C THR A 28 7.56 16.37 -2.07
N ILE A 29 6.56 16.30 -2.95
CA ILE A 29 5.55 17.34 -3.17
C ILE A 29 4.21 16.79 -2.71
N GLN A 30 3.58 17.47 -1.74
CA GLN A 30 2.27 17.06 -1.24
C GLN A 30 1.17 17.47 -2.21
N VAL A 31 0.21 16.55 -2.42
CA VAL A 31 -1.00 16.75 -3.21
C VAL A 31 -2.21 16.71 -2.27
N ASP A 32 -2.99 17.76 -2.25
CA ASP A 32 -4.19 17.86 -1.40
C ASP A 32 -5.38 17.11 -2.01
N LEU A 33 -5.49 15.83 -1.64
CA LEU A 33 -6.62 14.97 -2.07
C LEU A 33 -7.96 15.42 -1.47
N GLY A 34 -7.92 16.12 -0.32
CA GLY A 34 -9.13 16.66 0.32
C GLY A 34 -9.79 17.71 -0.56
N ASN A 35 -9.00 18.63 -1.09
CA ASN A 35 -9.42 19.69 -2.01
C ASN A 35 -9.39 19.24 -3.49
N ARG A 36 -9.23 17.94 -3.77
CA ARG A 36 -9.26 17.36 -5.12
C ARG A 36 -8.17 17.92 -6.05
N GLU A 37 -7.01 18.31 -5.52
CA GLU A 37 -5.89 18.85 -6.30
C GLU A 37 -5.41 17.89 -7.39
N GLN A 38 -5.56 16.56 -7.20
CA GLN A 38 -5.26 15.55 -8.21
C GLN A 38 -6.08 15.69 -9.50
N PHE A 39 -7.12 16.51 -9.51
CA PHE A 39 -7.95 16.82 -10.68
C PHE A 39 -7.77 18.25 -11.19
N SER A 40 -6.80 19.01 -10.66
CA SER A 40 -6.39 20.28 -11.25
C SER A 40 -5.74 20.07 -12.62
N ASP A 41 -5.84 21.05 -13.51
CA ASP A 41 -5.25 20.93 -14.84
C ASP A 41 -3.73 20.68 -14.75
N ALA A 42 -3.05 21.38 -13.85
CA ALA A 42 -1.61 21.20 -13.63
C ALA A 42 -1.22 19.78 -13.18
N TYR A 43 -2.02 19.13 -12.31
CA TYR A 43 -1.73 17.77 -11.91
C TYR A 43 -2.15 16.75 -12.97
N GLN A 44 -3.24 16.99 -13.69
CA GLN A 44 -3.70 16.14 -14.79
C GLN A 44 -2.72 16.10 -15.97
N GLU A 45 -2.00 17.19 -16.25
CA GLU A 45 -0.90 17.21 -17.22
C GLU A 45 0.27 16.30 -16.77
N LEU A 46 0.51 16.20 -15.46
CA LEU A 46 1.53 15.32 -14.90
C LEU A 46 1.06 13.87 -14.77
N ASN A 47 -0.18 13.66 -14.33
CA ASN A 47 -0.75 12.32 -14.10
C ASN A 47 -2.23 12.29 -14.47
N PRO A 48 -2.55 11.96 -15.72
CA PRO A 48 -3.95 11.84 -16.17
C PRO A 48 -4.79 10.83 -15.37
N ASN A 49 -4.14 9.87 -14.69
CA ASN A 49 -4.84 8.90 -13.83
C ASN A 49 -5.37 9.52 -12.52
N GLY A 50 -5.00 10.76 -12.17
CA GLY A 50 -5.54 11.46 -11.00
C GLY A 50 -5.31 10.76 -9.66
N VAL A 51 -4.16 10.08 -9.48
CA VAL A 51 -3.81 9.32 -8.28
C VAL A 51 -2.41 9.66 -7.76
N VAL A 52 -2.14 9.33 -6.52
CA VAL A 52 -0.82 9.37 -5.88
C VAL A 52 -0.47 7.96 -5.37
N PRO A 53 0.83 7.60 -5.28
CA PRO A 53 2.02 8.39 -5.57
C PRO A 53 2.36 8.47 -7.07
N LEU A 54 3.16 9.49 -7.43
CA LEU A 54 3.77 9.60 -8.75
C LEU A 54 5.24 10.00 -8.61
N LEU A 55 6.15 9.22 -9.19
CA LEU A 55 7.57 9.53 -9.28
C LEU A 55 7.88 10.21 -10.61
N ILE A 56 8.54 11.37 -10.57
CA ILE A 56 9.10 12.04 -11.74
C ILE A 56 10.63 11.90 -11.69
N LEU A 57 11.20 11.29 -12.72
CA LEU A 57 12.65 11.14 -12.87
C LEU A 57 13.30 12.45 -13.35
N ASP A 58 14.65 12.52 -13.30
CA ASP A 58 15.41 13.71 -13.74
C ASP A 58 15.27 13.97 -15.24
N ASP A 59 15.00 12.96 -16.04
CA ASP A 59 14.74 13.06 -17.47
C ASP A 59 13.26 13.34 -17.83
N GLY A 60 12.42 13.57 -16.81
CA GLY A 60 11.00 13.89 -16.97
C GLY A 60 10.08 12.67 -17.11
N ARG A 61 10.61 11.43 -17.19
CA ARG A 61 9.77 10.23 -17.20
C ARG A 61 8.96 10.09 -15.91
N GLN A 62 7.76 9.60 -16.05
CA GLN A 62 6.78 9.43 -14.98
C GLN A 62 6.60 7.94 -14.67
N ILE A 63 6.61 7.58 -13.39
CA ILE A 63 6.33 6.23 -12.91
C ILE A 63 5.22 6.34 -11.88
N GLY A 64 4.05 5.82 -12.21
CA GLY A 64 2.94 5.60 -11.28
C GLY A 64 3.06 4.25 -10.58
N GLU A 65 2.03 3.90 -9.80
CA GLU A 65 1.89 2.68 -9.03
C GLU A 65 2.97 2.49 -7.95
N SER A 66 2.54 2.35 -6.69
CA SER A 66 3.46 2.26 -5.53
C SER A 66 4.49 1.15 -5.70
N VAL A 67 4.08 -0.05 -6.14
CA VAL A 67 4.98 -1.19 -6.30
C VAL A 67 5.95 -0.99 -7.47
N ALA A 68 5.53 -0.33 -8.56
CA ALA A 68 6.43 0.00 -9.67
C ALA A 68 7.50 1.01 -9.25
N ILE A 69 7.13 2.01 -8.43
CA ILE A 69 8.08 2.96 -7.85
C ILE A 69 9.07 2.22 -6.92
N CYS A 70 8.58 1.35 -6.04
CA CYS A 70 9.45 0.53 -5.18
C CYS A 70 10.41 -0.33 -6.01
N ARG A 71 9.93 -0.97 -7.08
CA ARG A 71 10.76 -1.79 -7.98
C ARG A 71 11.85 -0.97 -8.69
N TYR A 72 11.56 0.28 -9.06
CA TYR A 72 12.57 1.19 -9.61
C TYR A 72 13.70 1.42 -8.61
N PHE A 73 13.36 1.72 -7.33
CA PHE A 73 14.35 1.95 -6.29
C PHE A 73 15.08 0.67 -5.88
N GLU A 74 14.41 -0.49 -5.88
CA GLU A 74 15.05 -1.79 -5.65
C GLU A 74 16.19 -2.05 -6.63
N LYS A 75 15.95 -1.79 -7.91
CA LYS A 75 16.98 -2.00 -8.94
C LYS A 75 18.09 -0.96 -8.91
N LYS A 76 17.84 0.25 -8.39
CA LYS A 76 18.87 1.29 -8.20
C LYS A 76 19.68 1.11 -6.93
N HIS A 77 19.07 0.58 -5.90
CA HIS A 77 19.61 0.39 -4.56
C HIS A 77 19.23 -1.03 -4.09
N PRO A 78 19.94 -2.08 -4.51
CA PRO A 78 19.53 -3.45 -4.23
C PRO A 78 19.57 -3.81 -2.73
N GLU A 79 20.38 -3.11 -1.93
CA GLU A 79 20.52 -3.38 -0.50
C GLU A 79 19.74 -2.37 0.40
N PRO A 80 19.07 -2.84 1.44
CA PRO A 80 18.71 -4.24 1.72
C PRO A 80 17.71 -4.79 0.68
N PRO A 81 17.77 -6.11 0.35
CA PRO A 81 16.86 -6.69 -0.66
C PRO A 81 15.45 -6.82 -0.10
N LEU A 82 14.53 -6.00 -0.62
CA LEU A 82 13.13 -5.99 -0.20
C LEU A 82 12.19 -6.67 -1.20
N MET A 83 12.69 -7.04 -2.39
CA MET A 83 11.88 -7.66 -3.45
C MET A 83 12.46 -9.01 -3.93
N GLY A 84 13.33 -9.63 -3.13
CA GLY A 84 13.97 -10.91 -3.40
C GLY A 84 15.45 -10.79 -3.79
N ILE A 85 16.19 -11.92 -3.67
CA ILE A 85 17.63 -11.99 -3.91
C ILE A 85 18.00 -12.87 -5.11
N ASP A 86 17.15 -13.80 -5.48
CA ASP A 86 17.28 -14.70 -6.62
C ASP A 86 15.91 -14.98 -7.23
N ALA A 87 15.83 -15.79 -8.28
CA ALA A 87 14.60 -16.00 -9.03
C ALA A 87 13.49 -16.65 -8.21
N GLU A 88 13.82 -17.61 -7.36
CA GLU A 88 12.87 -18.32 -6.50
C GLU A 88 12.34 -17.41 -5.41
N ASP A 89 13.22 -16.69 -4.73
CA ASP A 89 12.87 -15.75 -3.67
C ASP A 89 12.10 -14.52 -4.23
N GLU A 90 12.51 -13.97 -5.38
CA GLU A 90 11.75 -12.90 -6.07
C GLU A 90 10.33 -13.36 -6.40
N ALA A 91 10.15 -14.60 -6.86
CA ALA A 91 8.83 -15.15 -7.18
C ALA A 91 7.97 -15.35 -5.92
N GLU A 92 8.55 -15.81 -4.82
CA GLU A 92 7.85 -16.00 -3.55
C GLU A 92 7.44 -14.66 -2.94
N VAL A 93 8.34 -13.67 -2.89
CA VAL A 93 8.06 -12.31 -2.44
C VAL A 93 6.96 -11.69 -3.29
N GLU A 94 7.03 -11.78 -4.64
CA GLU A 94 6.01 -11.25 -5.53
C GLU A 94 4.66 -11.96 -5.33
N MET A 95 4.63 -13.28 -5.13
CA MET A 95 3.39 -14.02 -4.86
C MET A 95 2.69 -13.50 -3.60
N TRP A 96 3.43 -13.31 -2.50
CA TRP A 96 2.86 -12.77 -1.26
C TRP A 96 2.49 -11.30 -1.40
N GLN A 97 3.30 -10.51 -2.11
CA GLN A 97 2.99 -9.12 -2.43
C GLN A 97 1.66 -9.00 -3.20
N ARG A 98 1.42 -9.85 -4.22
CA ARG A 98 0.15 -9.85 -4.97
C ARG A 98 -1.05 -10.21 -4.08
N ARG A 99 -0.89 -11.22 -3.21
CA ARG A 99 -1.94 -11.58 -2.24
C ARG A 99 -2.24 -10.44 -1.27
N ALA A 100 -1.20 -9.84 -0.68
CA ALA A 100 -1.34 -8.70 0.21
C ALA A 100 -2.01 -7.50 -0.48
N GLU A 101 -1.69 -7.26 -1.73
CA GLU A 101 -2.26 -6.16 -2.51
C GLU A 101 -3.72 -6.42 -2.91
N PHE A 102 -4.02 -7.55 -3.53
CA PHE A 102 -5.37 -7.80 -4.06
C PHE A 102 -6.38 -8.19 -2.98
N GLU A 103 -5.99 -9.11 -2.07
CA GLU A 103 -6.89 -9.61 -1.04
C GLU A 103 -6.89 -8.74 0.24
N GLY A 104 -5.89 -7.88 0.40
CA GLY A 104 -5.73 -6.94 1.51
C GLY A 104 -5.96 -5.50 1.10
N PHE A 105 -4.94 -4.86 0.56
CA PHE A 105 -4.92 -3.42 0.34
C PHE A 105 -6.08 -2.92 -0.54
N LEU A 106 -6.32 -3.56 -1.68
CA LEU A 106 -7.44 -3.20 -2.57
C LEU A 106 -8.79 -3.56 -1.96
N ALA A 107 -8.90 -4.67 -1.24
CA ALA A 107 -10.12 -5.07 -0.56
C ALA A 107 -10.52 -4.07 0.54
N VAL A 108 -9.55 -3.57 1.34
CA VAL A 108 -9.79 -2.51 2.32
C VAL A 108 -10.13 -1.19 1.64
N ALA A 109 -9.46 -0.85 0.55
CA ALA A 109 -9.76 0.35 -0.22
C ALA A 109 -11.18 0.30 -0.81
N GLU A 110 -11.63 -0.87 -1.31
CA GLU A 110 -12.99 -1.09 -1.78
C GLU A 110 -13.99 -0.92 -0.62
N ALA A 111 -13.71 -1.52 0.54
CA ALA A 111 -14.54 -1.38 1.73
C ALA A 111 -14.66 0.09 2.16
N PHE A 112 -13.54 0.79 2.29
CA PHE A 112 -13.50 2.19 2.70
C PHE A 112 -14.26 3.09 1.72
N ARG A 113 -14.00 2.97 0.41
CA ARG A 113 -14.60 3.83 -0.60
C ARG A 113 -16.10 3.62 -0.75
N ASN A 114 -16.58 2.41 -0.52
CA ASN A 114 -17.98 2.07 -0.65
C ASN A 114 -18.80 2.23 0.65
N THR A 115 -18.16 2.57 1.79
CA THR A 115 -18.86 2.71 3.08
C THR A 115 -18.61 4.04 3.77
N ALA A 116 -17.50 4.74 3.49
CA ALA A 116 -17.19 6.00 4.15
C ALA A 116 -18.10 7.13 3.64
N PRO A 117 -18.88 7.81 4.54
CA PRO A 117 -19.81 8.87 4.12
C PRO A 117 -19.13 10.03 3.36
N GLY A 118 -17.89 10.38 3.75
CA GLY A 118 -17.12 11.45 3.09
C GLY A 118 -16.68 11.12 1.66
N LEU A 119 -16.91 9.87 1.19
CA LEU A 119 -16.58 9.42 -0.17
C LEU A 119 -17.84 9.13 -1.01
N ALA A 120 -19.03 9.58 -0.57
CA ALA A 120 -20.23 9.52 -1.40
C ALA A 120 -19.97 10.20 -2.76
N GLY A 121 -20.33 9.53 -3.86
CA GLY A 121 -20.05 9.98 -5.21
C GLY A 121 -18.58 9.83 -5.66
N ARG A 122 -17.68 9.25 -4.82
CA ARG A 122 -16.24 9.12 -5.06
C ARG A 122 -15.74 7.70 -4.86
N ALA A 123 -16.56 6.70 -5.21
CA ALA A 123 -16.27 5.30 -4.94
C ALA A 123 -15.01 4.78 -5.67
N LEU A 124 -14.65 5.34 -6.83
CA LEU A 124 -13.43 4.97 -7.55
C LEU A 124 -12.32 6.02 -7.40
N PRO A 125 -11.06 5.59 -7.13
CA PRO A 125 -9.92 6.50 -7.14
C PRO A 125 -9.59 6.95 -8.56
N GLY A 126 -9.04 8.17 -8.71
CA GLY A 126 -8.59 8.70 -10.00
C GLY A 126 -9.71 9.09 -10.97
N VAL A 127 -10.98 8.90 -10.62
CA VAL A 127 -12.13 9.25 -11.45
C VAL A 127 -12.69 10.59 -11.00
N LYS A 128 -12.77 11.55 -11.94
CA LYS A 128 -13.29 12.90 -11.68
C LYS A 128 -14.82 12.93 -11.61
N ASP A 129 -15.46 12.10 -12.43
CA ASP A 129 -16.91 11.97 -12.49
C ASP A 129 -17.47 11.32 -11.22
N GLU A 130 -18.75 11.57 -10.97
CA GLU A 130 -19.42 10.98 -9.83
C GLU A 130 -19.61 9.47 -10.02
N VAL A 131 -19.15 8.68 -9.04
CA VAL A 131 -19.33 7.23 -8.99
C VAL A 131 -19.98 6.87 -7.67
N ALA A 132 -21.20 6.31 -7.75
CA ALA A 132 -21.97 5.93 -6.58
C ALA A 132 -21.28 4.80 -5.78
N GLN A 133 -21.48 4.84 -4.46
CA GLN A 133 -21.07 3.75 -3.57
C GLN A 133 -21.99 2.54 -3.74
N ILE A 134 -21.41 1.35 -3.61
CA ILE A 134 -22.09 0.05 -3.62
C ILE A 134 -21.78 -0.62 -2.27
N PRO A 135 -22.66 -0.53 -1.26
CA PRO A 135 -22.38 -1.04 0.10
C PRO A 135 -22.02 -2.53 0.14
N GLU A 136 -22.57 -3.34 -0.78
CA GLU A 136 -22.28 -4.77 -0.88
C GLU A 136 -20.81 -5.04 -1.28
N LEU A 137 -20.20 -4.16 -2.09
CA LEU A 137 -18.77 -4.22 -2.37
C LEU A 137 -17.95 -3.90 -1.11
N GLY A 138 -18.42 -2.96 -0.31
CA GLY A 138 -17.82 -2.66 0.98
C GLY A 138 -17.80 -3.86 1.92
N GLU A 139 -18.91 -4.56 2.04
CA GLU A 139 -18.98 -5.77 2.85
C GLU A 139 -18.11 -6.90 2.29
N ARG A 140 -18.14 -7.12 0.97
CA ARG A 140 -17.26 -8.11 0.32
C ARG A 140 -15.78 -7.80 0.54
N GLY A 141 -15.39 -6.52 0.48
CA GLY A 141 -14.03 -6.09 0.77
C GLY A 141 -13.58 -6.48 2.18
N LYS A 142 -14.41 -6.22 3.20
CA LYS A 142 -14.14 -6.64 4.59
C LYS A 142 -13.96 -8.15 4.70
N GLN A 143 -14.87 -8.94 4.13
CA GLN A 143 -14.80 -10.40 4.16
C GLN A 143 -13.54 -10.94 3.45
N THR A 144 -13.11 -10.29 2.37
CA THR A 144 -11.88 -10.67 1.65
C THR A 144 -10.66 -10.41 2.51
N THR A 145 -10.60 -9.25 3.19
CA THR A 145 -9.51 -8.92 4.12
C THR A 145 -9.42 -9.88 5.30
N LEU A 146 -10.56 -10.25 5.89
CA LEU A 146 -10.58 -11.23 7.00
C LEU A 146 -10.07 -12.60 6.56
N ARG A 147 -10.41 -13.06 5.35
CA ARG A 147 -9.85 -14.31 4.80
C ARG A 147 -8.34 -14.21 4.57
N LEU A 148 -7.83 -13.07 4.12
CA LEU A 148 -6.39 -12.86 4.01
C LEU A 148 -5.74 -12.92 5.40
N PHE A 149 -6.30 -12.26 6.41
CA PHE A 149 -5.75 -12.29 7.77
C PHE A 149 -5.60 -13.72 8.31
N ALA A 150 -6.58 -14.58 8.10
CA ALA A 150 -6.48 -16.00 8.48
C ALA A 150 -5.38 -16.75 7.70
N LYS A 151 -5.20 -16.47 6.39
CA LYS A 151 -4.09 -17.02 5.60
C LYS A 151 -2.74 -16.57 6.11
N LEU A 152 -2.62 -15.28 6.44
CA LEU A 152 -1.37 -14.69 6.95
C LEU A 152 -1.04 -15.26 8.33
N ASP A 153 -2.02 -15.43 9.21
CA ASP A 153 -1.78 -16.04 10.52
C ASP A 153 -1.22 -17.45 10.39
N THR A 154 -1.77 -18.24 9.47
CA THR A 154 -1.25 -19.60 9.17
C THR A 154 0.18 -19.54 8.61
N GLN A 155 0.46 -18.64 7.67
CA GLN A 155 1.80 -18.47 7.10
C GLN A 155 2.83 -18.04 8.14
N LEU A 156 2.44 -17.18 9.05
CA LEU A 156 3.31 -16.62 10.08
C LEU A 156 3.51 -17.58 11.28
N ALA A 157 2.83 -18.73 11.32
CA ALA A 157 3.09 -19.75 12.34
C ALA A 157 4.53 -20.28 12.25
N ASP A 158 5.04 -20.46 11.02
CA ASP A 158 6.37 -21.01 10.74
C ASP A 158 7.36 -19.98 10.19
N ASN A 159 6.95 -18.73 10.02
CA ASN A 159 7.77 -17.67 9.42
C ASN A 159 7.80 -16.40 10.28
N GLU A 160 8.94 -15.73 10.28
CA GLU A 160 9.11 -14.45 10.95
C GLU A 160 8.39 -13.33 10.20
N PHE A 161 8.50 -13.32 8.86
CA PHE A 161 7.87 -12.36 7.97
C PHE A 161 7.02 -13.09 6.91
N ILE A 162 6.21 -12.34 6.18
CA ILE A 162 5.18 -12.89 5.28
C ILE A 162 5.77 -13.77 4.18
N ALA A 163 6.88 -13.36 3.58
CA ALA A 163 7.55 -14.11 2.51
C ALA A 163 8.77 -14.91 3.01
N GLY A 164 8.83 -15.25 4.31
CA GLY A 164 9.91 -16.07 4.87
C GLY A 164 10.73 -15.36 5.95
N PRO A 165 12.08 -15.52 5.96
CA PRO A 165 12.91 -15.06 7.08
C PRO A 165 13.28 -13.57 7.03
N ARG A 166 12.92 -12.84 5.98
CA ARG A 166 13.29 -11.44 5.79
C ARG A 166 12.08 -10.53 5.62
N TYR A 167 12.21 -9.29 6.14
CA TYR A 167 11.27 -8.21 5.88
C TYR A 167 11.31 -7.81 4.39
N THR A 168 10.16 -7.77 3.75
CA THR A 168 10.02 -7.54 2.30
C THR A 168 8.90 -6.56 2.00
N ILE A 169 8.70 -6.25 0.71
CA ILE A 169 7.58 -5.43 0.23
C ILE A 169 6.21 -6.05 0.57
N ALA A 170 6.12 -7.37 0.74
CA ALA A 170 4.89 -8.03 1.18
C ALA A 170 4.49 -7.60 2.60
N ASP A 171 5.49 -7.46 3.49
CA ASP A 171 5.30 -6.96 4.86
C ASP A 171 4.91 -5.48 4.85
N ILE A 172 5.55 -4.66 4.02
CA ILE A 172 5.23 -3.22 3.86
C ILE A 172 3.77 -3.04 3.41
N THR A 173 3.35 -3.78 2.38
CA THR A 173 1.97 -3.69 1.88
C THR A 173 0.97 -4.17 2.93
N THR A 174 1.29 -5.24 3.66
CA THR A 174 0.40 -5.77 4.71
C THR A 174 0.34 -4.84 5.93
N LEU A 175 1.46 -4.26 6.37
CA LEU A 175 1.47 -3.24 7.43
C LEU A 175 0.55 -2.07 7.07
N CYS A 176 0.70 -1.52 5.86
CA CYS A 176 -0.18 -0.44 5.39
C CYS A 176 -1.65 -0.88 5.28
N THR A 177 -1.90 -2.16 4.97
CA THR A 177 -3.25 -2.74 4.94
C THR A 177 -3.87 -2.79 6.32
N VAL A 178 -3.16 -3.34 7.32
CA VAL A 178 -3.66 -3.43 8.71
C VAL A 178 -3.94 -2.04 9.28
N ASP A 179 -3.06 -1.08 9.04
CA ASP A 179 -3.30 0.29 9.48
C ASP A 179 -4.49 0.94 8.75
N PHE A 180 -4.67 0.64 7.48
CA PHE A 180 -5.82 1.14 6.70
C PHE A 180 -7.14 0.52 7.19
N CYS A 181 -7.12 -0.72 7.67
CA CYS A 181 -8.30 -1.39 8.25
C CYS A 181 -8.91 -0.60 9.43
N LYS A 182 -8.11 0.15 10.16
CA LYS A 182 -8.59 1.00 11.27
C LYS A 182 -9.62 2.04 10.80
N TRP A 183 -9.54 2.51 9.56
CA TRP A 183 -10.49 3.48 8.99
C TRP A 183 -11.89 2.90 8.75
N ILE A 184 -11.96 1.58 8.62
CA ILE A 184 -13.22 0.85 8.46
C ILE A 184 -13.59 0.06 9.73
N LYS A 185 -12.89 0.31 10.85
CA LYS A 185 -13.07 -0.34 12.16
C LYS A 185 -12.97 -1.85 12.07
N LEU A 186 -11.98 -2.32 11.32
CA LEU A 186 -11.65 -3.73 11.19
C LEU A 186 -10.29 -3.97 11.85
N ASP A 187 -10.28 -4.75 12.93
CA ASP A 187 -9.10 -5.08 13.69
C ASP A 187 -8.65 -6.54 13.43
N ILE A 188 -7.41 -6.87 13.80
CA ILE A 188 -6.93 -8.24 13.86
C ILE A 188 -7.72 -8.96 14.96
N ALA A 189 -8.33 -10.10 14.61
CA ALA A 189 -9.08 -10.87 15.59
C ALA A 189 -8.14 -11.49 16.64
N PRO A 190 -8.52 -11.54 17.94
CA PRO A 190 -7.65 -11.99 19.03
C PRO A 190 -7.07 -13.41 18.87
N GLU A 191 -7.77 -14.27 18.14
CA GLU A 191 -7.33 -15.65 17.84
C GLU A 191 -6.19 -15.70 16.80
N LEU A 192 -5.97 -14.65 16.02
CA LEU A 192 -4.90 -14.57 15.02
C LEU A 192 -3.58 -14.09 15.66
N SER A 193 -3.05 -14.90 16.58
CA SER A 193 -1.93 -14.51 17.43
C SER A 193 -0.60 -14.39 16.68
N ASN A 194 -0.39 -15.14 15.60
CA ASN A 194 0.81 -15.04 14.77
C ASN A 194 0.80 -13.75 13.95
N LEU A 195 -0.36 -13.38 13.41
CA LEU A 195 -0.53 -12.11 12.70
C LEU A 195 -0.36 -10.93 13.65
N GLN A 196 -0.88 -11.01 14.88
CA GLN A 196 -0.70 -9.96 15.90
C GLN A 196 0.79 -9.81 16.26
N ARG A 197 1.50 -10.93 16.57
CA ARG A 197 2.94 -10.93 16.85
C ARG A 197 3.73 -10.25 15.72
N TRP A 198 3.43 -10.63 14.47
CA TRP A 198 4.06 -10.02 13.29
C TRP A 198 3.78 -8.51 13.24
N TYR A 199 2.51 -8.11 13.41
CA TYR A 199 2.12 -6.69 13.36
C TYR A 199 2.85 -5.87 14.45
N ASP A 200 2.94 -6.38 15.68
CA ASP A 200 3.66 -5.72 16.76
C ASP A 200 5.15 -5.56 16.41
N THR A 201 5.75 -6.57 15.78
CA THR A 201 7.15 -6.53 15.35
C THR A 201 7.38 -5.49 14.25
N VAL A 202 6.56 -5.51 13.19
CA VAL A 202 6.79 -4.64 12.02
C VAL A 202 6.36 -3.20 12.29
N SER A 203 5.33 -2.96 13.10
CA SER A 203 4.89 -1.61 13.47
C SER A 203 5.87 -0.89 14.40
N ALA A 204 6.74 -1.62 15.10
CA ALA A 204 7.81 -1.06 15.94
C ALA A 204 9.05 -0.64 15.13
N ARG A 205 9.14 -0.93 13.83
CA ARG A 205 10.25 -0.51 12.97
C ARG A 205 10.23 1.00 12.79
N PRO A 206 11.39 1.69 12.77
CA PRO A 206 11.44 3.14 12.53
C PRO A 206 10.75 3.57 11.24
N SER A 207 10.85 2.76 10.18
CA SER A 207 10.21 2.99 8.88
C SER A 207 8.68 2.98 8.92
N ALA A 208 8.08 2.31 9.91
CA ALA A 208 6.62 2.23 10.03
C ALA A 208 5.95 3.60 10.28
N SER A 209 6.71 4.58 10.76
CA SER A 209 6.24 5.96 10.98
C SER A 209 6.43 6.90 9.78
N ALA A 210 6.99 6.43 8.67
CA ALA A 210 7.28 7.22 7.47
C ALA A 210 6.02 7.68 6.70
#